data_87f99bc57c798d9096839f79cdcbee41
#
_entry.id   87f99bc57c798d9096839f79cdcbee41
#
_cell.length_a   1.000
_cell.length_b   1.000
_cell.length_c   1.000
_cell.angle_alpha   90.00
_cell.angle_beta   90.00
_cell.angle_gamma   90.00
#
_symmetry.space_group_name_H-M   'P 1'
#
loop_
_entity.id
_entity.type
_entity.pdbx_description
1 polymer ?
#
loop_
_entity_poly.entity_id
_entity_poly.type
_entity_poly.pdbx_seq_one_letter_code
_entity_poly.pdbx_strand_id
1 'polypeptide(L)'
;PGVVAAGDVAEWPNGHFGETMRVEHWDNAITQAVHAAKRLLHGESVGPYEPVPWFWSDQYDRKIQLAGRTTGFDSFEIVNGDIESRKFAAIYGRNGTIVAVLGFNRPRHVMRYRQLIDAKTSWADALAAEF
;
A
#
# COMPACT_ATOMS: atom_id res chain seq x y z
N PRO A 1 27.88 -7.20 4.78
CA PRO A 1 27.39 -8.55 4.54
C PRO A 1 27.01 -9.22 5.85
N GLY A 2 25.89 -9.95 5.89
CA GLY A 2 25.43 -10.70 7.08
C GLY A 2 24.66 -9.89 8.12
N VAL A 3 24.32 -8.63 7.85
CA VAL A 3 23.48 -7.78 8.70
C VAL A 3 22.31 -7.24 7.87
N VAL A 4 21.12 -7.31 8.42
CA VAL A 4 19.87 -6.76 7.84
C VAL A 4 19.13 -5.93 8.88
N ALA A 5 18.26 -5.04 8.41
CA ALA A 5 17.34 -4.28 9.24
C ALA A 5 15.91 -4.50 8.76
N ALA A 6 14.94 -4.45 9.67
CA ALA A 6 13.53 -4.57 9.35
C ALA A 6 12.65 -3.79 10.35
N GLY A 7 11.45 -3.42 9.93
CA GLY A 7 10.50 -2.66 10.74
C GLY A 7 10.80 -1.16 10.76
N ASP A 8 10.37 -0.48 11.80
CA ASP A 8 10.33 0.98 11.90
C ASP A 8 11.72 1.66 11.79
N VAL A 9 12.77 0.93 12.11
CA VAL A 9 14.16 1.40 12.02
C VAL A 9 14.70 1.38 10.59
N ALA A 10 14.08 0.60 9.69
CA ALA A 10 14.60 0.37 8.35
C ALA A 10 14.10 1.41 7.35
N GLU A 11 15.03 1.97 6.60
CA GLU A 11 14.76 2.75 5.40
C GLU A 11 15.30 2.00 4.19
N TRP A 12 14.52 1.93 3.09
CA TRP A 12 14.91 1.16 1.91
C TRP A 12 14.36 1.76 0.61
N PRO A 13 15.01 1.54 -0.53
CA PRO A 13 14.44 1.90 -1.83
C PRO A 13 13.30 0.94 -2.18
N ASN A 14 12.14 1.48 -2.55
CA ASN A 14 11.02 0.72 -3.08
C ASN A 14 10.80 1.10 -4.54
N GLY A 15 11.24 0.22 -5.47
CA GLY A 15 11.15 0.45 -6.91
C GLY A 15 9.71 0.43 -7.44
N HIS A 16 8.76 -0.18 -6.70
CA HIS A 16 7.35 -0.14 -7.05
C HIS A 16 6.83 1.31 -7.11
N PHE A 17 7.21 2.12 -6.13
CA PHE A 17 6.80 3.54 -6.03
C PHE A 17 7.87 4.52 -6.52
N GLY A 18 9.11 4.04 -6.82
CA GLY A 18 10.22 4.86 -7.26
C GLY A 18 10.76 5.81 -6.18
N GLU A 19 10.63 5.43 -4.91
CA GLU A 19 11.05 6.28 -3.78
C GLU A 19 11.77 5.47 -2.69
N THR A 20 12.63 6.13 -1.92
CA THR A 20 13.15 5.59 -0.66
C THR A 20 12.12 5.86 0.42
N MET A 21 11.77 4.84 1.18
CA MET A 21 10.74 4.95 2.21
C MET A 21 11.15 4.29 3.53
N ARG A 22 10.61 4.83 4.60
CA ARG A 22 10.56 4.24 5.94
C ARG A 22 9.08 4.14 6.33
N VAL A 23 8.64 2.95 6.69
CA VAL A 23 7.22 2.66 6.93
C VAL A 23 7.06 2.08 8.33
N GLU A 24 6.42 2.85 9.21
CA GLU A 24 6.20 2.51 10.62
C GLU A 24 4.83 1.82 10.77
N HIS A 25 4.64 0.71 10.04
CA HIS A 25 3.41 -0.09 10.06
C HIS A 25 3.67 -1.49 10.61
N TRP A 26 2.74 -1.99 11.41
CA TRP A 26 2.80 -3.33 11.97
C TRP A 26 2.95 -4.41 10.89
N ASP A 27 2.17 -4.33 9.80
CA ASP A 27 2.26 -5.24 8.66
C ASP A 27 3.64 -5.21 8.00
N ASN A 28 4.23 -4.00 7.84
CA ASN A 28 5.57 -3.85 7.28
C ASN A 28 6.64 -4.50 8.16
N ALA A 29 6.54 -4.36 9.48
CA ALA A 29 7.53 -4.96 10.39
C ALA A 29 7.59 -6.48 10.23
N ILE A 30 6.45 -7.14 10.05
CA ILE A 30 6.36 -8.59 9.86
C ILE A 30 6.86 -8.99 8.47
N THR A 31 6.33 -8.38 7.42
CA THR A 31 6.64 -8.79 6.04
C THR A 31 8.09 -8.47 5.66
N GLN A 32 8.62 -7.34 6.13
CA GLN A 32 10.02 -6.98 5.93
C GLN A 32 10.97 -7.90 6.71
N ALA A 33 10.61 -8.31 7.93
CA ALA A 33 11.41 -9.26 8.69
C ALA A 33 11.51 -10.63 7.99
N VAL A 34 10.40 -11.10 7.41
CA VAL A 34 10.40 -12.33 6.60
C VAL A 34 11.30 -12.20 5.38
N HIS A 35 11.23 -11.05 4.67
CA HIS A 35 12.11 -10.78 3.53
C HIS A 35 13.57 -10.70 3.97
N ALA A 36 13.87 -10.01 5.06
CA ALA A 36 15.22 -9.89 5.62
C ALA A 36 15.82 -11.25 6.00
N ALA A 37 15.03 -12.13 6.61
CA ALA A 37 15.45 -13.49 6.92
C ALA A 37 15.77 -14.31 5.65
N LYS A 38 14.91 -14.22 4.62
CA LYS A 38 15.18 -14.85 3.32
C LYS A 38 16.46 -14.31 2.69
N ARG A 39 16.70 -13.00 2.79
CA ARG A 39 17.91 -12.34 2.28
C ARG A 39 19.18 -12.85 2.96
N LEU A 40 19.15 -13.08 4.27
CA LEU A 40 20.27 -13.69 5.01
C LEU A 40 20.55 -15.13 4.55
N LEU A 41 19.49 -15.91 4.28
CA LEU A 41 19.61 -17.31 3.90
C LEU A 41 20.01 -17.52 2.44
N HIS A 42 19.48 -16.70 1.55
CA HIS A 42 19.56 -16.90 0.09
C HIS A 42 20.31 -15.78 -0.67
N GLY A 43 20.77 -14.76 0.04
CA GLY A 43 21.53 -13.64 -0.55
C GLY A 43 20.77 -12.86 -1.60
N GLU A 44 21.47 -12.41 -2.65
CA GLU A 44 20.95 -11.54 -3.71
C GLU A 44 19.80 -12.17 -4.53
N SER A 45 19.67 -13.48 -4.54
CA SER A 45 18.64 -14.18 -5.31
C SER A 45 17.21 -13.87 -4.86
N VAL A 46 17.02 -13.32 -3.65
CA VAL A 46 15.70 -12.94 -3.13
C VAL A 46 15.11 -11.70 -3.83
N GLY A 47 15.98 -10.87 -4.42
CA GLY A 47 15.57 -9.62 -5.04
C GLY A 47 15.26 -8.49 -4.05
N PRO A 48 14.76 -7.34 -4.53
CA PRO A 48 14.40 -6.20 -3.71
C PRO A 48 13.10 -6.44 -2.91
N TYR A 49 12.94 -5.69 -1.83
CA TYR A 49 11.70 -5.64 -1.05
C TYR A 49 10.83 -4.45 -1.54
N GLU A 50 9.77 -4.75 -2.27
CA GLU A 50 8.93 -3.76 -2.95
C GLU A 50 7.43 -3.93 -2.65
N PRO A 51 7.03 -3.94 -1.37
CA PRO A 51 5.63 -4.13 -1.01
C PRO A 51 4.77 -2.91 -1.34
N VAL A 52 3.47 -3.14 -1.48
CA VAL A 52 2.46 -2.09 -1.33
C VAL A 52 2.18 -1.93 0.17
N PRO A 53 2.61 -0.82 0.80
CA PRO A 53 2.39 -0.59 2.22
C PRO A 53 0.90 -0.62 2.55
N TRP A 54 0.56 -1.11 3.74
CA TRP A 54 -0.82 -1.15 4.19
C TRP A 54 -0.88 -1.01 5.71
N PHE A 55 -1.84 -0.21 6.18
CA PHE A 55 -2.14 -0.12 7.61
C PHE A 55 -3.63 0.11 7.85
N TRP A 56 -4.02 -0.01 9.10
CA TRP A 56 -5.38 0.29 9.55
C TRP A 56 -5.37 1.02 10.88
N SER A 57 -6.49 1.71 11.14
CA SER A 57 -6.80 2.31 12.42
C SER A 57 -8.27 2.04 12.73
N ASP A 58 -8.54 1.46 13.88
CA ASP A 58 -9.90 1.28 14.38
C ASP A 58 -10.27 2.47 15.27
N GLN A 59 -11.23 3.26 14.83
CA GLN A 59 -11.69 4.48 15.49
C GLN A 59 -13.18 4.34 15.84
N TYR A 60 -13.46 3.90 17.06
CA TYR A 60 -14.82 3.58 17.54
C TYR A 60 -15.50 2.54 16.64
N ASP A 61 -16.51 2.97 15.87
CA ASP A 61 -17.27 2.16 14.91
C ASP A 61 -16.71 2.25 13.47
N ARG A 62 -15.54 2.85 13.27
CA ARG A 62 -14.90 3.06 11.97
C ARG A 62 -13.59 2.30 11.86
N LYS A 63 -13.53 1.47 10.85
CA LYS A 63 -12.27 0.88 10.38
C LYS A 63 -11.75 1.72 9.22
N ILE A 64 -10.64 2.40 9.47
CA ILE A 64 -9.93 3.21 8.46
C ILE A 64 -8.75 2.39 7.97
N GLN A 65 -8.60 2.24 6.66
CA GLN A 65 -7.52 1.49 6.05
C GLN A 65 -6.92 2.29 4.90
N LEU A 66 -5.60 2.30 4.81
CA LEU A 66 -4.89 2.86 3.67
C LEU A 66 -3.93 1.81 3.11
N ALA A 67 -3.95 1.59 1.81
CA ALA A 67 -2.93 0.83 1.09
C ALA A 67 -2.27 1.71 0.03
N GLY A 68 -0.96 1.52 -0.18
CA GLY A 68 -0.17 2.31 -1.13
C GLY A 68 0.42 3.59 -0.55
N ARG A 69 0.72 4.55 -1.43
CA ARG A 69 1.38 5.82 -1.12
C ARG A 69 0.63 6.98 -1.74
N THR A 70 0.23 7.92 -0.91
CA THR A 70 -0.49 9.14 -1.36
C THR A 70 0.44 10.30 -1.72
N THR A 71 1.75 10.19 -1.45
CA THR A 71 2.71 11.26 -1.74
C THR A 71 2.71 11.60 -3.22
N GLY A 72 2.50 12.88 -3.55
CA GLY A 72 2.57 13.37 -4.92
C GLY A 72 1.45 12.88 -5.83
N PHE A 73 0.29 12.48 -5.30
CA PHE A 73 -0.87 12.16 -6.13
C PHE A 73 -1.33 13.37 -6.94
N ASP A 74 -1.79 13.11 -8.15
CA ASP A 74 -2.34 14.11 -9.09
C ASP A 74 -3.81 13.84 -9.42
N SER A 75 -4.33 12.70 -9.05
CA SER A 75 -5.68 12.23 -9.32
C SER A 75 -6.31 11.63 -8.08
N PHE A 76 -7.62 11.88 -7.88
CA PHE A 76 -8.38 11.40 -6.73
C PHE A 76 -9.83 11.16 -7.14
N GLU A 77 -10.43 10.03 -6.68
CA GLU A 77 -11.84 9.73 -6.90
C GLU A 77 -12.42 8.89 -5.76
N ILE A 78 -13.68 9.18 -5.38
CA ILE A 78 -14.46 8.31 -4.49
C ILE A 78 -15.16 7.27 -5.37
N VAL A 79 -14.72 6.04 -5.29
CA VAL A 79 -15.16 4.94 -6.17
C VAL A 79 -16.28 4.10 -5.57
N ASN A 80 -16.58 4.26 -4.29
CA ASN A 80 -17.69 3.57 -3.63
C ASN A 80 -18.14 4.32 -2.39
N GLY A 81 -19.47 4.42 -2.20
CA GLY A 81 -20.07 5.09 -1.05
C GLY A 81 -19.93 6.60 -1.07
N ASP A 82 -20.06 7.25 0.08
CA ASP A 82 -19.97 8.70 0.24
C ASP A 82 -19.39 9.12 1.59
N ILE A 83 -18.91 10.36 1.67
CA ILE A 83 -18.27 10.91 2.88
C ILE A 83 -19.31 11.15 3.99
N GLU A 84 -20.53 11.54 3.66
CA GLU A 84 -21.57 11.88 4.64
C GLU A 84 -21.96 10.66 5.46
N SER A 85 -22.11 9.50 4.82
CA SER A 85 -22.36 8.23 5.50
C SER A 85 -21.15 7.70 6.27
N ARG A 86 -19.96 8.29 6.07
CA ARG A 86 -18.68 7.82 6.62
C ARG A 86 -18.41 6.36 6.27
N LYS A 87 -18.82 5.96 5.07
CA LYS A 87 -18.66 4.59 4.56
C LYS A 87 -18.33 4.64 3.07
N PHE A 88 -17.04 4.76 2.74
CA PHE A 88 -16.59 4.99 1.37
C PHE A 88 -15.22 4.37 1.10
N ALA A 89 -14.90 4.21 -0.18
CA ALA A 89 -13.55 3.95 -0.68
C ALA A 89 -13.17 5.03 -1.67
N ALA A 90 -11.96 5.55 -1.53
CA ALA A 90 -11.37 6.53 -2.44
C ALA A 90 -10.03 6.04 -2.96
N ILE A 91 -9.72 6.31 -4.21
CA ILE A 91 -8.45 5.96 -4.85
C ILE A 91 -7.66 7.19 -5.23
N TYR A 92 -6.35 7.03 -5.27
CA TYR A 92 -5.38 8.06 -5.62
C TYR A 92 -4.56 7.60 -6.80
N GLY A 93 -4.37 8.48 -7.77
CA GLY A 93 -3.53 8.27 -8.94
C GLY A 93 -2.31 9.16 -8.95
N ARG A 94 -1.27 8.72 -9.65
CA ARG A 94 -0.07 9.49 -9.93
C ARG A 94 0.49 9.08 -11.28
N ASN A 95 0.70 10.06 -12.17
CA ASN A 95 1.21 9.80 -13.52
C ASN A 95 0.40 8.74 -14.28
N GLY A 96 -0.93 8.80 -14.20
CA GLY A 96 -1.83 7.89 -14.91
C GLY A 96 -1.92 6.46 -14.36
N THR A 97 -1.40 6.19 -13.16
CA THR A 97 -1.43 4.87 -12.51
C THR A 97 -2.01 5.00 -11.10
N ILE A 98 -2.79 4.02 -10.66
CA ILE A 98 -3.27 3.98 -9.28
C ILE A 98 -2.10 3.75 -8.32
N VAL A 99 -2.03 4.55 -7.23
CA VAL A 99 -0.93 4.48 -6.24
C VAL A 99 -1.38 4.28 -4.80
N ALA A 100 -2.65 4.58 -4.49
CA ALA A 100 -3.18 4.32 -3.15
C ALA A 100 -4.70 4.14 -3.15
N VAL A 101 -5.22 3.53 -2.08
CA VAL A 101 -6.64 3.44 -1.77
C VAL A 101 -6.86 3.69 -0.29
N LEU A 102 -7.81 4.56 0.02
CA LEU A 102 -8.31 4.82 1.38
C LEU A 102 -9.70 4.19 1.50
N GLY A 103 -9.94 3.47 2.59
CA GLY A 103 -11.27 2.92 2.91
C GLY A 103 -11.74 3.30 4.31
N PHE A 104 -12.98 3.76 4.38
CA PHE A 104 -13.75 3.91 5.61
C PHE A 104 -14.84 2.83 5.64
N ASN A 105 -14.70 1.83 6.53
CA ASN A 105 -15.62 0.68 6.58
C ASN A 105 -15.83 -0.01 5.22
N ARG A 106 -14.76 -0.10 4.42
CA ARG A 106 -14.73 -0.72 3.09
C ARG A 106 -13.54 -1.68 2.91
N PRO A 107 -13.33 -2.63 3.84
CA PRO A 107 -12.13 -3.48 3.80
C PRO A 107 -12.01 -4.29 2.50
N ARG A 108 -13.14 -4.77 1.94
CA ARG A 108 -13.14 -5.50 0.67
C ARG A 108 -12.59 -4.65 -0.47
N HIS A 109 -13.04 -3.41 -0.60
CA HIS A 109 -12.58 -2.49 -1.65
C HIS A 109 -11.09 -2.19 -1.48
N VAL A 110 -10.62 -1.92 -0.24
CA VAL A 110 -9.20 -1.68 0.02
C VAL A 110 -8.34 -2.86 -0.46
N MET A 111 -8.72 -4.09 -0.14
CA MET A 111 -7.95 -5.27 -0.56
C MET A 111 -7.96 -5.46 -2.08
N ARG A 112 -9.08 -5.20 -2.75
CA ARG A 112 -9.18 -5.28 -4.21
C ARG A 112 -8.34 -4.22 -4.90
N TYR A 113 -8.46 -2.97 -4.49
CA TYR A 113 -7.63 -1.89 -5.05
C TYR A 113 -6.14 -2.05 -4.72
N ARG A 114 -5.78 -2.61 -3.55
CA ARG A 114 -4.39 -2.95 -3.25
C ARG A 114 -3.78 -3.89 -4.29
N GLN A 115 -4.56 -4.87 -4.80
CA GLN A 115 -4.12 -5.76 -5.88
C GLN A 115 -3.90 -4.99 -7.19
N LEU A 116 -4.76 -4.00 -7.51
CA LEU A 116 -4.57 -3.15 -8.69
C LEU A 116 -3.34 -2.25 -8.56
N ILE A 117 -3.05 -1.75 -7.35
CA ILE A 117 -1.82 -0.99 -7.08
C ILE A 117 -0.60 -1.88 -7.30
N ASP A 118 -0.60 -3.08 -6.76
CA ASP A 118 0.49 -4.06 -6.92
C ASP A 118 0.73 -4.41 -8.40
N ALA A 119 -0.35 -4.51 -9.18
CA ALA A 119 -0.31 -4.74 -10.61
C ALA A 119 0.07 -3.50 -11.45
N LYS A 120 0.28 -2.33 -10.83
CA LYS A 120 0.52 -1.04 -11.52
C LYS A 120 -0.55 -0.71 -12.56
N THR A 121 -1.81 -0.96 -12.21
CA THR A 121 -2.97 -0.76 -13.09
C THR A 121 -3.10 0.71 -13.50
N SER A 122 -3.53 0.95 -14.74
CA SER A 122 -3.78 2.30 -15.21
C SER A 122 -4.90 2.97 -14.41
N TRP A 123 -4.87 4.30 -14.31
CA TRP A 123 -5.92 5.08 -13.64
C TRP A 123 -7.30 4.81 -14.24
N ALA A 124 -7.38 4.74 -15.58
CA ALA A 124 -8.63 4.49 -16.29
C ALA A 124 -9.21 3.11 -15.95
N ASP A 125 -8.38 2.06 -15.96
CA ASP A 125 -8.81 0.70 -15.62
C ASP A 125 -9.18 0.58 -14.14
N ALA A 126 -8.48 1.29 -13.26
CA ALA A 126 -8.79 1.32 -11.84
C ALA A 126 -10.16 1.99 -11.57
N LEU A 127 -10.50 3.05 -12.30
CA LEU A 127 -11.82 3.70 -12.22
C LEU A 127 -12.95 2.79 -12.78
N ALA A 128 -12.66 2.00 -13.81
CA ALA A 128 -13.62 1.09 -14.42
C ALA A 128 -13.81 -0.22 -13.63
N ALA A 129 -13.00 -0.45 -12.59
CA ALA A 129 -13.07 -1.69 -11.82
C ALA A 129 -14.34 -1.77 -10.96
N GLU A 130 -15.07 -2.87 -11.06
CA GLU A 130 -16.25 -3.18 -10.25
C GLU A 130 -15.95 -4.30 -9.23
N PHE A 131 -16.42 -4.11 -7.95
CA PHE A 131 -16.17 -5.08 -6.85
C PHE A 131 -17.38 -5.34 -5.96
#